data_6fcf218e7c31937247cb09d8e1745016
#
_entry.id   6fcf218e7c31937247cb09d8e1745016
#
_cell.length_a   1.000
_cell.length_b   1.000
_cell.length_c   1.000
_cell.angle_alpha   90.00
_cell.angle_beta   90.00
_cell.angle_gamma   90.00
#
_symmetry.space_group_name_H-M   'P 1'
#
loop_
_entity.id
_entity.type
_entity.pdbx_description
1 polymer ?
#
loop_
_entity_poly.entity_id
_entity_poly.type
_entity_poly.pdbx_seq_one_letter_code
_entity_poly.pdbx_strand_id
1 'polypeptide(L)'
;MNEETINRLVERYGDRWVLRDLDFFPEKLSDMCRVYPYRVKTFMKVTTGIGFVSFETEKEALEASIEIYEKVLKQKVPYGLLHRYYLATSEK
;
A
#
# COMPACT_ATOMS: atom_id res chain seq x y z
N MET A 1 -16.59 9.81 6.18
CA MET A 1 -16.35 9.96 4.73
C MET A 1 -17.51 9.31 3.99
N ASN A 2 -18.10 9.99 3.04
CA ASN A 2 -19.24 9.44 2.33
C ASN A 2 -18.79 8.60 1.15
N GLU A 3 -19.73 7.85 0.60
CA GLU A 3 -19.48 6.95 -0.52
C GLU A 3 -18.96 7.68 -1.76
N GLU A 4 -19.45 8.88 -2.01
CA GLU A 4 -19.02 9.68 -3.15
C GLU A 4 -17.55 10.05 -3.06
N THR A 5 -17.07 10.42 -1.88
CA THR A 5 -15.66 10.75 -1.67
C THR A 5 -14.77 9.54 -1.89
N ILE A 6 -15.20 8.38 -1.40
CA ILE A 6 -14.48 7.12 -1.59
C ILE A 6 -14.41 6.78 -3.08
N ASN A 7 -15.53 6.92 -3.79
CA ASN A 7 -15.58 6.64 -5.23
C ASN A 7 -14.62 7.55 -6.03
N ARG A 8 -14.55 8.82 -5.67
CA ARG A 8 -13.62 9.76 -6.31
C ARG A 8 -12.17 9.36 -6.09
N LEU A 9 -11.86 8.92 -4.87
CA LEU A 9 -10.51 8.46 -4.53
C LEU A 9 -10.13 7.24 -5.33
N VAL A 10 -11.03 6.24 -5.39
CA VAL A 10 -10.81 5.02 -6.14
C VAL A 10 -10.64 5.33 -7.63
N GLU A 11 -11.47 6.22 -8.17
CA GLU A 11 -11.39 6.61 -9.56
C GLU A 11 -10.04 7.25 -9.90
N ARG A 12 -9.53 8.08 -9.00
CA ARG A 12 -8.30 8.82 -9.24
C ARG A 12 -7.04 8.04 -8.89
N TYR A 13 -7.07 7.28 -7.79
CA TYR A 13 -5.88 6.62 -7.24
C TYR A 13 -6.03 5.11 -7.08
N GLY A 14 -7.13 4.53 -7.53
CA GLY A 14 -7.44 3.12 -7.27
C GLY A 14 -6.40 2.12 -7.79
N ASP A 15 -5.71 2.48 -8.86
CA ASP A 15 -4.69 1.60 -9.45
C ASP A 15 -3.33 1.70 -8.76
N ARG A 16 -3.18 2.65 -7.86
CA ARG A 16 -1.92 2.81 -7.15
C ARG A 16 -1.82 1.82 -6.00
N TRP A 17 -0.59 1.50 -5.64
CA TRP A 17 -0.30 0.56 -4.58
C TRP A 17 0.05 1.31 -3.30
N VAL A 18 -0.48 0.84 -2.18
CA VAL A 18 -0.23 1.40 -0.85
C VAL A 18 0.16 0.28 0.10
N LEU A 19 0.80 0.61 1.19
CA LEU A 19 1.20 -0.38 2.19
C LEU A 19 0.19 -0.40 3.34
N ARG A 20 -0.17 -1.62 3.79
CA ARG A 20 -1.08 -1.78 4.92
C ARG A 20 -0.43 -1.30 6.22
N ASP A 21 -1.24 -0.75 7.11
CA ASP A 21 -0.77 -0.15 8.37
C ASP A 21 -0.04 -1.13 9.28
N LEU A 22 -0.49 -2.36 9.35
CA LEU A 22 -0.02 -3.31 10.37
C LEU A 22 1.19 -4.11 9.95
N ASP A 23 1.23 -4.52 8.68
CA ASP A 23 2.27 -5.43 8.20
C ASP A 23 2.98 -4.94 6.95
N PHE A 24 2.63 -3.77 6.48
CA PHE A 24 3.23 -3.14 5.30
C PHE A 24 3.12 -3.97 4.02
N PHE A 25 2.15 -4.88 3.95
CA PHE A 25 1.92 -5.62 2.71
C PHE A 25 1.27 -4.71 1.69
N PRO A 26 1.75 -4.74 0.43
CA PRO A 26 1.17 -3.92 -0.63
C PRO A 26 -0.26 -4.34 -0.98
N GLU A 27 -1.11 -3.36 -1.18
CA GLU A 27 -2.48 -3.55 -1.64
C GLU A 27 -2.82 -2.44 -2.61
N LYS A 28 -3.68 -2.73 -3.57
CA LYS A 28 -4.23 -1.67 -4.42
C LYS A 28 -5.19 -0.83 -3.59
N LEU A 29 -5.15 0.46 -3.82
CA LEU A 29 -6.02 1.38 -3.10
C LEU A 29 -7.50 1.03 -3.28
N SER A 30 -7.89 0.62 -4.49
CA SER A 30 -9.27 0.20 -4.75
C SER A 30 -9.68 -0.99 -3.88
N ASP A 31 -8.79 -1.96 -3.71
CA ASP A 31 -9.06 -3.13 -2.87
C ASP A 31 -9.12 -2.75 -1.40
N MET A 32 -8.23 -1.88 -0.97
CA MET A 32 -8.21 -1.41 0.41
C MET A 32 -9.49 -0.66 0.77
N CYS A 33 -9.98 0.17 -0.14
CA CYS A 33 -11.22 0.92 0.07
C CYS A 33 -12.43 -0.01 0.21
N ARG A 34 -12.42 -1.11 -0.52
CA ARG A 34 -13.52 -2.07 -0.49
C ARG A 34 -13.54 -2.90 0.79
N VAL A 35 -12.37 -3.36 1.23
CA VAL A 35 -12.25 -4.27 2.38
C VAL A 35 -12.12 -3.51 3.70
N TYR A 36 -11.45 -2.37 3.68
CA TYR A 36 -11.17 -1.60 4.89
C TYR A 36 -11.54 -0.13 4.73
N PRO A 37 -12.84 0.18 4.65
CA PRO A 37 -13.26 1.57 4.42
C PRO A 37 -12.78 2.54 5.50
N TYR A 38 -12.54 2.07 6.71
CA TYR A 38 -12.03 2.92 7.80
C TYR A 38 -10.59 3.36 7.56
N ARG A 39 -9.79 2.54 6.93
CA ARG A 39 -8.38 2.82 6.68
C ARG A 39 -8.18 3.88 5.61
N VAL A 40 -9.13 3.99 4.71
CA VAL A 40 -9.11 5.06 3.71
C VAL A 40 -9.14 6.41 4.41
N LYS A 41 -9.94 6.51 5.45
CA LYS A 41 -10.07 7.74 6.23
C LYS A 41 -8.75 8.10 6.92
N THR A 42 -8.08 7.11 7.51
CA THR A 42 -6.78 7.29 8.15
C THR A 42 -5.72 7.64 7.11
N PHE A 43 -5.73 6.95 6.02
CA PHE A 43 -4.81 7.15 4.90
C PHE A 43 -4.95 8.58 4.35
N MET A 44 -6.18 9.05 4.19
CA MET A 44 -6.45 10.41 3.73
C MET A 44 -5.92 11.46 4.69
N LYS A 45 -6.02 11.19 5.98
CA LYS A 45 -5.53 12.10 7.00
C LYS A 45 -4.03 12.23 6.92
N VAL A 46 -3.35 11.13 6.67
CA VAL A 46 -1.90 11.11 6.50
C VAL A 46 -1.50 11.84 5.23
N THR A 47 -2.24 11.65 4.15
CA THR A 47 -1.91 12.27 2.86
C THR A 47 -2.07 13.78 2.86
N THR A 48 -3.00 14.32 3.64
CA THR A 48 -3.18 15.78 3.69
C THR A 48 -2.17 16.48 4.57
N GLY A 49 -1.51 15.74 5.47
CA GLY A 49 -0.53 16.32 6.39
C GLY A 49 0.92 16.09 5.98
N ILE A 50 1.23 14.94 5.43
CA ILE A 50 2.61 14.51 5.19
C ILE A 50 2.87 14.18 3.72
N GLY A 51 1.84 14.14 2.91
CA GLY A 51 1.94 13.71 1.53
C GLY A 51 1.50 12.28 1.35
N PHE A 52 1.04 12.02 0.16
CA PHE A 52 0.45 10.74 -0.21
C PHE A 52 1.55 9.76 -0.59
N VAL A 53 1.74 8.73 0.21
CA VAL A 53 2.74 7.71 -0.09
C VAL A 53 2.08 6.56 -0.83
N SER A 54 2.26 6.53 -2.14
CA SER A 54 1.74 5.47 -2.98
C SER A 54 2.76 5.15 -4.07
N PHE A 55 2.59 3.99 -4.69
CA PHE A 55 3.50 3.49 -5.69
C PHE A 55 2.75 3.12 -6.96
N GLU A 56 3.38 3.28 -8.10
CA GLU A 56 2.75 2.98 -9.38
C GLU A 56 2.67 1.48 -9.64
N THR A 57 3.64 0.72 -9.12
CA THR A 57 3.71 -0.71 -9.36
C THR A 57 3.80 -1.48 -8.05
N GLU A 58 3.38 -2.73 -8.08
CA GLU A 58 3.52 -3.63 -6.95
C GLU A 58 4.98 -3.82 -6.57
N LYS A 59 5.86 -3.90 -7.55
CA LYS A 59 7.30 -4.08 -7.32
C LYS A 59 7.86 -2.94 -6.48
N GLU A 60 7.53 -1.71 -6.82
CA GLU A 60 7.99 -0.53 -6.06
C GLU A 60 7.48 -0.58 -4.62
N ALA A 61 6.22 -0.94 -4.45
CA ALA A 61 5.63 -1.04 -3.11
C ALA A 61 6.31 -2.15 -2.30
N LEU A 62 6.61 -3.28 -2.93
CA LEU A 62 7.30 -4.38 -2.26
C LEU A 62 8.72 -4.00 -1.85
N GLU A 63 9.44 -3.30 -2.73
CA GLU A 63 10.78 -2.82 -2.41
C GLU A 63 10.76 -1.88 -1.20
N ALA A 64 9.79 -0.97 -1.18
CA ALA A 64 9.65 -0.04 -0.06
C ALA A 64 9.32 -0.77 1.25
N SER A 65 8.45 -1.77 1.17
CA SER A 65 8.07 -2.56 2.35
C SER A 65 9.25 -3.34 2.91
N ILE A 66 10.01 -3.99 2.03
CA ILE A 66 11.20 -4.73 2.45
C ILE A 66 12.22 -3.80 3.12
N GLU A 67 12.42 -2.63 2.55
CA GLU A 67 13.32 -1.64 3.14
C GLU A 67 12.85 -1.20 4.53
N ILE A 68 11.55 -1.03 4.73
CA ILE A 68 11.01 -0.69 6.04
C ILE A 68 11.35 -1.78 7.06
N TYR A 69 11.13 -3.04 6.71
CA TYR A 69 11.45 -4.15 7.62
C TYR A 69 12.93 -4.20 7.96
N GLU A 70 13.79 -4.04 6.97
CA GLU A 70 15.23 -4.16 7.17
C GLU A 70 15.85 -2.96 7.87
N LYS A 71 15.50 -1.76 7.44
CA LYS A 71 16.17 -0.53 7.89
C LYS A 71 15.48 0.21 9.02
N VAL A 72 14.15 0.19 9.04
CA VAL A 72 13.38 0.93 10.04
C VAL A 72 13.03 0.04 11.22
N LEU A 73 12.39 -1.09 10.97
CA LEU A 73 11.96 -2.01 12.01
C LEU A 73 13.11 -2.90 12.48
N LYS A 74 14.10 -3.12 11.64
CA LYS A 74 15.23 -4.01 11.91
C LYS A 74 14.74 -5.40 12.29
N GLN A 75 13.79 -5.89 11.51
CA GLN A 75 13.17 -7.19 11.70
C GLN A 75 13.33 -8.03 10.45
N LYS A 76 13.20 -9.33 10.63
CA LYS A 76 13.26 -10.26 9.50
C LYS A 76 12.06 -10.02 8.58
N VAL A 77 12.32 -9.94 7.27
CA VAL A 77 11.27 -9.75 6.29
C VAL A 77 10.38 -10.99 6.25
N PRO A 78 9.04 -10.82 6.34
CA PRO A 78 8.14 -11.97 6.26
C PRO A 78 8.29 -12.73 4.95
N TYR A 79 8.21 -14.05 5.04
CA TYR A 79 8.37 -14.90 3.85
C TYR A 79 7.36 -14.58 2.76
N GLY A 80 6.11 -14.32 3.13
CA GLY A 80 5.08 -13.98 2.16
C GLY A 80 5.41 -12.75 1.35
N LEU A 81 6.05 -11.77 1.99
CA LEU A 81 6.46 -10.53 1.32
C LEU A 81 7.60 -10.80 0.34
N LEU A 82 8.58 -11.59 0.76
CA LEU A 82 9.70 -11.98 -0.11
C LEU A 82 9.23 -12.80 -1.30
N HIS A 83 8.27 -13.69 -1.08
CA HIS A 83 7.69 -14.51 -2.13
C HIS A 83 6.99 -13.66 -3.19
N ARG A 84 6.20 -12.69 -2.75
CA ARG A 84 5.53 -11.76 -3.65
C ARG A 84 6.53 -10.92 -4.43
N TYR A 85 7.60 -10.49 -3.79
CA TYR A 85 8.65 -9.73 -4.45
C TYR A 85 9.34 -10.57 -5.52
N TYR A 86 9.61 -11.82 -5.20
CA TYR A 86 10.21 -12.76 -6.18
C TYR A 86 9.30 -12.91 -7.40
N LEU A 87 8.01 -13.11 -7.18
CA LEU A 87 7.05 -13.25 -8.28
C LEU A 87 6.96 -11.98 -9.12
N ALA A 88 6.96 -10.83 -8.49
CA ALA A 88 6.86 -9.55 -9.18
C ALA A 88 8.09 -9.24 -10.02
N THR A 89 9.27 -9.71 -9.60
CA THR A 89 10.53 -9.45 -10.32
C THR A 89 10.87 -10.50 -11.34
N SER A 90 10.30 -11.69 -11.24
CA SER A 90 10.58 -12.77 -12.17
C SER A 90 9.71 -12.71 -13.43
N GLU A 91 8.72 -11.86 -13.45
CA GLU A 91 7.88 -11.67 -14.63
C GLU A 91 8.60 -10.84 -15.66
N LYS A 92 8.76 -11.40 -16.82
CA LYS A 92 9.29 -10.69 -17.98
C LYS A 92 8.49 -11.05 -19.20
#